data_f29c1ee521be39e7c4d777a129b2999d
#
_entry.id   f29c1ee521be39e7c4d777a129b2999d
#
_cell.length_a   1.000
_cell.length_b   1.000
_cell.length_c   1.000
_cell.angle_alpha   90.00
_cell.angle_beta   90.00
_cell.angle_gamma   90.00
#
_symmetry.space_group_name_H-M   'P 1'
#
loop_
_entity.id
_entity.type
_entity.pdbx_description
1 polymer ?
#
loop_
_entity_poly.entity_id
_entity_poly.type
_entity_poly.pdbx_seq_one_letter_code
_entity_poly.pdbx_strand_id
1 'polypeptide(L)'
;MKRLPFLAASLLAVIAVSACSSTQDVLEPSAIAASPPAPGAIQSENEVGAVPMQPTSANATAALNPGVAARTRLRFDPIVGATVQVATPLTERLAQRARARGIALAGNADPATTHVLKGYFSTLTEGGQTTVIYVWDVYDGAGNRLHRINGQQKASGSGEGWTAVPPATMQAIADSTIDQLASWLASSTG
;
A
#
# COMPACT_ATOMS: atom_id res chain seq x y z
N MET A 1 -31.98 33.35 -50.63
CA MET A 1 -31.61 34.77 -50.73
C MET A 1 -31.02 35.24 -49.39
N LYS A 2 -29.96 35.99 -49.44
CA LYS A 2 -29.23 36.70 -48.36
C LYS A 2 -28.15 35.90 -47.60
N ARG A 3 -26.95 36.01 -48.15
CA ARG A 3 -25.64 35.80 -47.51
C ARG A 3 -25.32 37.05 -46.68
N LEU A 4 -24.80 36.85 -45.45
CA LEU A 4 -24.06 37.91 -44.80
C LEU A 4 -22.77 37.29 -44.22
N PRO A 5 -21.61 37.89 -44.52
CA PRO A 5 -20.34 37.52 -43.95
C PRO A 5 -20.12 38.35 -42.67
N PHE A 6 -19.66 37.77 -41.57
CA PHE A 6 -19.13 38.51 -40.44
C PHE A 6 -17.66 38.24 -40.26
N LEU A 7 -16.99 39.30 -40.45
CA LEU A 7 -15.61 39.68 -40.31
C LEU A 7 -14.87 39.13 -39.10
N ALA A 8 -13.61 38.87 -39.37
CA ALA A 8 -12.53 38.59 -38.44
C ALA A 8 -12.35 39.66 -37.37
N ALA A 9 -12.03 39.23 -36.17
CA ALA A 9 -11.32 40.02 -35.19
C ALA A 9 -10.29 39.13 -34.49
N SER A 10 -9.04 39.24 -34.98
CA SER A 10 -7.85 38.67 -34.33
C SER A 10 -7.56 39.49 -33.06
N LEU A 11 -7.55 38.84 -31.91
CA LEU A 11 -7.01 39.40 -30.68
C LEU A 11 -5.79 38.58 -30.26
N LEU A 12 -4.60 39.12 -30.57
CA LEU A 12 -3.31 38.63 -30.06
C LEU A 12 -3.22 38.95 -28.57
N ALA A 13 -3.30 37.95 -27.72
CA ALA A 13 -2.91 38.06 -26.33
C ALA A 13 -1.49 37.53 -26.14
N VAL A 14 -0.54 38.42 -25.97
CA VAL A 14 0.84 38.11 -25.59
C VAL A 14 0.84 37.81 -24.09
N ILE A 15 1.05 36.54 -23.74
CA ILE A 15 1.26 36.11 -22.36
C ILE A 15 2.77 36.11 -22.12
N ALA A 16 3.24 37.05 -21.31
CA ALA A 16 4.60 37.09 -20.80
C ALA A 16 4.80 35.93 -19.81
N VAL A 17 5.69 35.01 -20.13
CA VAL A 17 6.13 33.94 -19.25
C VAL A 17 7.18 34.49 -18.32
N SER A 18 6.82 34.73 -17.06
CA SER A 18 7.77 35.03 -15.99
C SER A 18 8.49 33.75 -15.60
N ALA A 19 9.77 33.64 -15.97
CA ALA A 19 10.67 32.62 -15.51
C ALA A 19 10.99 32.84 -14.03
N CYS A 20 10.41 32.08 -13.14
CA CYS A 20 10.92 31.95 -11.76
C CYS A 20 12.06 30.93 -11.78
N SER A 21 13.29 31.46 -11.71
CA SER A 21 14.49 30.67 -11.41
C SER A 21 14.43 30.22 -9.95
N SER A 22 14.05 28.98 -9.71
CA SER A 22 14.26 28.34 -8.42
C SER A 22 15.73 27.97 -8.30
N THR A 23 16.45 28.65 -7.45
CA THR A 23 17.78 28.26 -6.96
C THR A 23 17.70 26.84 -6.44
N GLN A 24 18.38 25.93 -7.13
CA GLN A 24 18.69 24.60 -6.63
C GLN A 24 19.70 24.80 -5.51
N ASP A 25 19.23 24.71 -4.27
CA ASP A 25 20.08 24.53 -3.11
C ASP A 25 20.58 23.08 -3.16
N VAL A 26 21.76 22.91 -3.69
CA VAL A 26 22.47 21.65 -3.73
C VAL A 26 22.90 21.37 -2.30
N LEU A 27 22.24 20.42 -1.64
CA LEU A 27 22.69 19.85 -0.39
C LEU A 27 24.00 19.12 -0.64
N GLU A 28 25.11 19.78 -0.39
CA GLU A 28 26.41 19.13 -0.29
C GLU A 28 26.36 18.10 0.86
N PRO A 29 26.71 16.82 0.60
CA PRO A 29 26.90 15.89 1.69
C PRO A 29 28.12 16.28 2.48
N SER A 30 27.95 16.76 3.71
CA SER A 30 29.03 17.02 4.64
C SER A 30 29.89 15.77 4.80
N ALA A 31 31.12 15.84 4.33
CA ALA A 31 32.14 14.84 4.53
C ALA A 31 32.37 14.67 6.04
N ILE A 32 32.02 13.49 6.57
CA ILE A 32 32.39 13.09 7.91
C ILE A 32 33.90 12.86 7.88
N ALA A 33 34.66 13.77 8.47
CA ALA A 33 36.08 13.62 8.67
C ALA A 33 36.37 12.38 9.56
N ALA A 34 37.05 11.41 9.01
CA ALA A 34 37.55 10.26 9.74
C ALA A 34 38.59 10.72 10.73
N SER A 35 38.35 10.55 12.02
CA SER A 35 39.40 10.65 13.05
C SER A 35 40.32 9.41 13.03
N PRO A 36 41.63 9.57 13.15
CA PRO A 36 42.54 8.43 13.16
C PRO A 36 42.47 7.65 14.49
N PRO A 37 42.73 6.33 14.46
CA PRO A 37 42.66 5.49 15.65
C PRO A 37 43.87 5.70 16.57
N ALA A 38 43.60 5.85 17.87
CA ALA A 38 44.60 5.76 18.89
C ALA A 38 44.94 4.28 19.19
N PRO A 39 46.23 3.92 19.38
CA PRO A 39 46.58 2.56 19.71
C PRO A 39 46.60 2.35 21.23
N GLY A 40 46.05 1.23 21.68
CA GLY A 40 46.37 0.75 23.01
C GLY A 40 45.30 -0.03 23.74
N ALA A 41 45.67 -1.30 24.03
CA ALA A 41 45.22 -2.19 25.13
C ALA A 41 44.21 -3.28 24.78
N ILE A 42 44.77 -4.37 24.37
CA ILE A 42 44.81 -5.77 24.87
C ILE A 42 43.70 -6.24 25.84
N GLN A 43 43.12 -7.36 25.37
CA GLN A 43 42.67 -8.57 26.10
C GLN A 43 41.57 -8.46 27.17
N SER A 44 40.45 -9.10 26.86
CA SER A 44 39.97 -10.19 27.73
C SER A 44 39.10 -11.13 26.90
N GLU A 45 39.58 -12.36 26.79
CA GLU A 45 38.75 -13.52 26.42
C GLU A 45 37.57 -13.59 27.40
N ASN A 46 36.39 -13.61 26.86
CA ASN A 46 35.23 -14.14 27.57
C ASN A 46 34.47 -15.02 26.62
N GLU A 47 34.46 -16.31 26.92
CA GLU A 47 33.68 -17.34 26.27
C GLU A 47 32.24 -16.88 26.13
N VAL A 48 31.82 -16.64 24.89
CA VAL A 48 30.42 -16.43 24.56
C VAL A 48 29.81 -17.79 24.32
N GLY A 49 29.08 -18.25 25.31
CA GLY A 49 28.13 -19.31 25.13
C GLY A 49 27.21 -18.98 23.94
N ALA A 50 27.26 -19.84 22.92
CA ALA A 50 26.37 -19.80 21.78
C ALA A 50 24.93 -19.90 22.30
N VAL A 51 24.22 -18.79 22.39
CA VAL A 51 22.78 -18.77 22.48
C VAL A 51 22.25 -19.25 21.11
N PRO A 52 21.49 -20.35 21.08
CA PRO A 52 20.84 -20.77 19.84
C PRO A 52 19.91 -19.60 19.44
N MET A 53 20.20 -18.94 18.33
CA MET A 53 19.20 -18.13 17.63
C MET A 53 18.09 -19.11 17.23
N GLN A 54 17.06 -19.18 18.06
CA GLN A 54 15.79 -19.71 17.62
C GLN A 54 15.36 -18.85 16.43
N PRO A 55 15.07 -19.45 15.27
CA PRO A 55 14.37 -18.74 14.25
C PRO A 55 13.03 -18.35 14.88
N THR A 56 12.86 -17.07 15.13
CA THR A 56 11.56 -16.51 15.47
C THR A 56 10.69 -16.83 14.24
N SER A 57 9.92 -17.87 14.33
CA SER A 57 8.83 -18.17 13.41
C SER A 57 7.78 -17.10 13.62
N ALA A 58 8.10 -15.89 13.19
CA ALA A 58 7.17 -14.80 13.08
C ALA A 58 6.31 -15.06 11.87
N ASN A 59 5.31 -15.91 12.05
CA ASN A 59 4.06 -15.89 11.25
C ASN A 59 3.03 -16.85 11.84
N ALA A 60 2.92 -16.91 13.16
CA ALA A 60 1.65 -17.31 13.72
C ALA A 60 0.63 -16.25 13.32
N THR A 61 -0.26 -16.59 12.43
CA THR A 61 -1.45 -15.83 12.03
C THR A 61 -2.39 -15.72 13.24
N ALA A 62 -1.94 -15.05 14.29
CA ALA A 62 -2.74 -14.88 15.49
C ALA A 62 -4.01 -14.08 15.12
N ALA A 63 -5.15 -14.55 15.58
CA ALA A 63 -6.39 -13.77 15.52
C ALA A 63 -6.19 -12.45 16.28
N LEU A 64 -6.94 -11.41 15.90
CA LEU A 64 -6.97 -10.16 16.66
C LEU A 64 -7.38 -10.42 18.10
N ASN A 65 -6.89 -9.56 19.00
CA ASN A 65 -7.39 -9.53 20.37
C ASN A 65 -8.93 -9.47 20.35
N PRO A 66 -9.64 -10.32 21.12
CA PRO A 66 -11.09 -10.39 21.09
C PRO A 66 -11.79 -9.03 21.30
N GLY A 67 -11.22 -8.13 22.11
CA GLY A 67 -11.75 -6.80 22.32
C GLY A 67 -11.66 -5.91 21.07
N VAL A 68 -10.60 -6.03 20.27
CA VAL A 68 -10.45 -5.31 18.99
C VAL A 68 -11.37 -5.92 17.95
N ALA A 69 -11.39 -7.24 17.85
CA ALA A 69 -12.24 -7.98 16.92
C ALA A 69 -13.72 -7.67 17.12
N ALA A 70 -14.18 -7.62 18.37
CA ALA A 70 -15.58 -7.33 18.71
C ALA A 70 -16.04 -5.92 18.29
N ARG A 71 -15.11 -4.96 18.23
CA ARG A 71 -15.39 -3.57 17.85
C ARG A 71 -15.15 -3.29 16.36
N THR A 72 -14.57 -4.22 15.63
CA THR A 72 -14.23 -4.06 14.20
C THR A 72 -15.30 -4.68 13.34
N ARG A 73 -15.96 -3.86 12.52
CA ARG A 73 -16.87 -4.26 11.45
C ARG A 73 -16.37 -3.70 10.14
N LEU A 74 -15.77 -4.55 9.32
CA LEU A 74 -15.06 -4.19 8.10
C LEU A 74 -15.95 -4.37 6.88
N ARG A 75 -16.06 -3.31 6.07
CA ARG A 75 -16.67 -3.36 4.75
C ARG A 75 -15.60 -3.20 3.68
N PHE A 76 -15.74 -3.91 2.59
CA PHE A 76 -14.92 -3.73 1.39
C PHE A 76 -15.69 -2.89 0.37
N ASP A 77 -15.09 -1.80 -0.08
CA ASP A 77 -15.60 -1.03 -1.21
C ASP A 77 -15.15 -1.69 -2.55
N PRO A 78 -15.82 -1.38 -3.68
CA PRO A 78 -15.41 -1.89 -4.98
C PRO A 78 -13.95 -1.56 -5.30
N ILE A 79 -13.25 -2.55 -5.88
CA ILE A 79 -11.85 -2.41 -6.30
C ILE A 79 -11.76 -1.48 -7.52
N VAL A 80 -10.83 -0.55 -7.48
CA VAL A 80 -10.55 0.39 -8.58
C VAL A 80 -9.28 -0.04 -9.33
N GLY A 81 -9.33 -0.03 -10.66
CA GLY A 81 -8.18 -0.28 -11.53
C GLY A 81 -7.96 -1.72 -11.97
N ALA A 82 -8.69 -2.69 -11.39
CA ALA A 82 -8.69 -4.09 -11.84
C ALA A 82 -10.07 -4.46 -12.41
N THR A 83 -10.10 -5.41 -13.36
CA THR A 83 -11.36 -5.96 -13.86
C THR A 83 -12.03 -6.83 -12.79
N VAL A 84 -13.35 -7.03 -12.89
CA VAL A 84 -14.10 -7.88 -11.96
C VAL A 84 -13.51 -9.29 -11.89
N GLN A 85 -13.13 -9.87 -13.02
CA GLN A 85 -12.55 -11.21 -13.08
C GLN A 85 -11.24 -11.32 -12.28
N VAL A 86 -10.37 -10.31 -12.40
CA VAL A 86 -9.09 -10.27 -11.67
C VAL A 86 -9.31 -9.95 -10.19
N ALA A 87 -10.30 -9.11 -9.86
CA ALA A 87 -10.60 -8.73 -8.48
C ALA A 87 -11.34 -9.82 -7.69
N THR A 88 -12.07 -10.74 -8.33
CA THR A 88 -12.83 -11.78 -7.65
C THR A 88 -11.99 -12.62 -6.68
N PRO A 89 -10.86 -13.26 -7.08
CA PRO A 89 -10.04 -14.04 -6.16
C PRO A 89 -9.44 -13.21 -5.01
N LEU A 90 -9.20 -11.91 -5.23
CA LEU A 90 -8.76 -10.99 -4.19
C LEU A 90 -9.87 -10.78 -3.14
N THR A 91 -11.08 -10.42 -3.58
CA THR A 91 -12.19 -10.08 -2.67
C THR A 91 -12.66 -11.29 -1.87
N GLU A 92 -12.70 -12.46 -2.49
CA GLU A 92 -13.01 -13.72 -1.79
C GLU A 92 -11.96 -14.04 -0.72
N ARG A 93 -10.68 -13.90 -1.06
CA ARG A 93 -9.59 -14.17 -0.14
C ARG A 93 -9.51 -13.14 0.98
N LEU A 94 -9.75 -11.84 0.71
CA LEU A 94 -9.87 -10.81 1.74
C LEU A 94 -10.93 -11.19 2.78
N ALA A 95 -12.11 -11.62 2.32
CA ALA A 95 -13.19 -12.04 3.22
C ALA A 95 -12.83 -13.27 4.05
N GLN A 96 -12.21 -14.28 3.44
CA GLN A 96 -11.74 -15.48 4.14
C GLN A 96 -10.69 -15.13 5.20
N ARG A 97 -9.67 -14.35 4.81
CA ARG A 97 -8.57 -13.97 5.70
C ARG A 97 -9.05 -13.09 6.85
N ALA A 98 -9.96 -12.13 6.59
CA ALA A 98 -10.55 -11.29 7.63
C ALA A 98 -11.26 -12.13 8.70
N ARG A 99 -12.10 -13.09 8.28
CA ARG A 99 -12.76 -14.02 9.21
C ARG A 99 -11.76 -14.86 10.01
N ALA A 100 -10.71 -15.37 9.36
CA ALA A 100 -9.65 -16.13 10.02
C ALA A 100 -8.89 -15.31 11.08
N ARG A 101 -8.83 -13.97 10.90
CA ARG A 101 -8.28 -13.03 11.88
C ARG A 101 -9.28 -12.57 12.94
N GLY A 102 -10.53 -13.06 12.91
CA GLY A 102 -11.60 -12.67 13.82
C GLY A 102 -12.24 -11.33 13.49
N ILE A 103 -11.98 -10.75 12.31
CA ILE A 103 -12.59 -9.50 11.86
C ILE A 103 -13.99 -9.79 11.32
N ALA A 104 -15.02 -9.17 11.91
CA ALA A 104 -16.39 -9.26 11.43
C ALA A 104 -16.56 -8.43 10.14
N LEU A 105 -17.25 -9.01 9.15
CA LEU A 105 -17.55 -8.31 7.90
C LEU A 105 -18.91 -7.64 8.00
N ALA A 106 -19.00 -6.43 7.46
CA ALA A 106 -20.23 -5.63 7.33
C ALA A 106 -20.72 -5.69 5.88
N GLY A 107 -22.04 -5.66 5.71
CA GLY A 107 -22.66 -5.48 4.39
C GLY A 107 -22.58 -4.01 3.90
N ASN A 108 -22.93 -3.79 2.63
CA ASN A 108 -22.81 -2.47 1.99
C ASN A 108 -23.62 -1.36 2.68
N ALA A 109 -24.74 -1.69 3.30
CA ALA A 109 -25.63 -0.76 3.98
C ALA A 109 -25.68 -0.96 5.51
N ASP A 110 -24.71 -1.66 6.07
CA ASP A 110 -24.67 -1.92 7.52
C ASP A 110 -24.28 -0.65 8.28
N PRO A 111 -25.17 -0.04 9.07
CA PRO A 111 -24.86 1.18 9.82
C PRO A 111 -23.85 0.96 10.94
N ALA A 112 -23.62 -0.30 11.32
CA ALA A 112 -22.61 -0.67 12.31
C ALA A 112 -21.19 -0.79 11.70
N THR A 113 -21.00 -0.47 10.42
CA THR A 113 -19.67 -0.45 9.79
C THR A 113 -18.76 0.54 10.50
N THR A 114 -17.63 0.04 11.00
CA THR A 114 -16.63 0.86 11.69
C THR A 114 -15.45 1.21 10.79
N HIS A 115 -15.14 0.32 9.84
CA HIS A 115 -14.01 0.49 8.92
C HIS A 115 -14.43 0.14 7.48
N VAL A 116 -14.00 0.96 6.54
CA VAL A 116 -14.20 0.73 5.10
C VAL A 116 -12.83 0.61 4.44
N LEU A 117 -12.59 -0.49 3.76
CA LEU A 117 -11.35 -0.73 3.02
C LEU A 117 -11.58 -0.49 1.52
N LYS A 118 -10.88 0.50 0.97
CA LYS A 118 -10.99 0.89 -0.43
C LYS A 118 -9.66 0.67 -1.15
N GLY A 119 -9.67 -0.12 -2.22
CA GLY A 119 -8.47 -0.58 -2.93
C GLY A 119 -8.31 0.05 -4.30
N TYR A 120 -7.08 0.46 -4.62
CA TYR A 120 -6.66 1.00 -5.91
C TYR A 120 -5.50 0.15 -6.43
N PHE A 121 -5.61 -0.30 -7.68
CA PHE A 121 -4.70 -1.26 -8.28
C PHE A 121 -4.23 -0.80 -9.65
N SER A 122 -2.99 -1.11 -9.97
CA SER A 122 -2.41 -0.96 -11.29
C SER A 122 -1.38 -2.05 -11.54
N THR A 123 -0.99 -2.22 -12.79
CA THR A 123 0.09 -3.12 -13.20
C THR A 123 1.17 -2.34 -13.90
N LEU A 124 2.43 -2.74 -13.66
CA LEU A 124 3.60 -2.25 -14.36
C LEU A 124 4.33 -3.47 -14.93
N THR A 125 4.62 -3.47 -16.24
CA THR A 125 5.40 -4.53 -16.89
C THR A 125 6.72 -3.97 -17.38
N GLU A 126 7.81 -4.51 -16.86
CA GLU A 126 9.18 -4.15 -17.24
C GLU A 126 10.02 -5.41 -17.40
N GLY A 127 10.79 -5.49 -18.49
CA GLY A 127 11.66 -6.64 -18.77
C GLY A 127 10.93 -7.99 -18.80
N GLY A 128 9.65 -8.00 -19.23
CA GLY A 128 8.82 -9.22 -19.25
C GLY A 128 8.28 -9.64 -17.87
N GLN A 129 8.56 -8.87 -16.82
CA GLN A 129 8.01 -9.11 -15.48
C GLN A 129 6.90 -8.12 -15.17
N THR A 130 5.71 -8.62 -14.89
CA THR A 130 4.58 -7.80 -14.43
C THR A 130 4.57 -7.73 -12.90
N THR A 131 4.38 -6.52 -12.39
CA THR A 131 4.21 -6.24 -10.96
C THR A 131 2.85 -5.57 -10.74
N VAL A 132 2.06 -6.09 -9.82
CA VAL A 132 0.84 -5.44 -9.33
C VAL A 132 1.23 -4.44 -8.25
N ILE A 133 0.84 -3.18 -8.44
CA ILE A 133 1.01 -2.10 -7.45
C ILE A 133 -0.36 -1.83 -6.85
N TYR A 134 -0.43 -1.74 -5.53
CA TYR A 134 -1.70 -1.51 -4.86
C TYR A 134 -1.59 -0.55 -3.69
N VAL A 135 -2.68 0.18 -3.47
CA VAL A 135 -2.87 1.05 -2.31
C VAL A 135 -4.26 0.76 -1.74
N TRP A 136 -4.32 0.62 -0.43
CA TRP A 136 -5.55 0.52 0.31
C TRP A 136 -5.68 1.69 1.26
N ASP A 137 -6.82 2.33 1.25
CA ASP A 137 -7.21 3.32 2.25
C ASP A 137 -8.25 2.72 3.20
N VAL A 138 -8.01 2.87 4.49
CA VAL A 138 -8.92 2.50 5.56
C VAL A 138 -9.61 3.78 6.03
N TYR A 139 -10.94 3.79 5.94
CA TYR A 139 -11.76 4.90 6.39
C TYR A 139 -12.61 4.50 7.60
N ASP A 140 -12.99 5.48 8.42
CA ASP A 140 -14.04 5.32 9.41
C ASP A 140 -15.45 5.42 8.79
N GLY A 141 -16.50 5.24 9.61
CA GLY A 141 -17.88 5.40 9.17
C GLY A 141 -18.29 6.83 8.77
N ALA A 142 -17.49 7.83 9.15
CA ALA A 142 -17.68 9.24 8.80
C ALA A 142 -16.94 9.63 7.51
N GLY A 143 -16.13 8.72 6.94
CA GLY A 143 -15.36 8.95 5.72
C GLY A 143 -13.98 9.57 5.94
N ASN A 144 -13.49 9.65 7.17
CA ASN A 144 -12.11 10.08 7.44
C ASN A 144 -11.15 8.93 7.20
N ARG A 145 -10.04 9.20 6.51
CA ARG A 145 -9.00 8.19 6.32
C ARG A 145 -8.19 7.98 7.58
N LEU A 146 -8.26 6.78 8.14
CA LEU A 146 -7.58 6.38 9.36
C LEU A 146 -6.18 5.82 9.08
N HIS A 147 -6.02 5.07 7.98
CA HIS A 147 -4.78 4.37 7.67
C HIS A 147 -4.62 4.15 6.17
N ARG A 148 -3.38 3.92 5.73
CA ARG A 148 -3.06 3.53 4.36
C ARG A 148 -2.08 2.35 4.37
N ILE A 149 -2.41 1.34 3.57
CA ILE A 149 -1.54 0.19 3.27
C ILE A 149 -1.16 0.30 1.81
N ASN A 150 0.11 0.20 1.50
CA ASN A 150 0.59 0.17 0.12
C ASN A 150 1.56 -0.99 -0.06
N GLY A 151 1.61 -1.51 -1.26
CA GLY A 151 2.51 -2.61 -1.56
C GLY A 151 2.59 -2.92 -3.04
N GLN A 152 3.42 -3.90 -3.33
CA GLN A 152 3.61 -4.43 -4.66
C GLN A 152 3.79 -5.94 -4.61
N GLN A 153 3.32 -6.63 -5.64
CA GLN A 153 3.41 -8.08 -5.78
C GLN A 153 3.80 -8.44 -7.20
N LYS A 154 4.89 -9.16 -7.36
CA LYS A 154 5.26 -9.72 -8.66
C LYS A 154 4.24 -10.76 -9.08
N ALA A 155 3.74 -10.65 -10.32
CA ALA A 155 2.88 -11.66 -10.90
C ALA A 155 3.71 -12.87 -11.33
N SER A 156 3.17 -14.07 -11.11
CA SER A 156 3.82 -15.33 -11.47
C SER A 156 3.40 -15.85 -12.85
N GLY A 157 2.47 -15.17 -13.53
CA GLY A 157 2.01 -15.53 -14.86
C GLY A 157 2.88 -14.93 -15.97
N SER A 158 2.66 -15.41 -17.18
CA SER A 158 3.26 -14.89 -18.41
C SER A 158 2.33 -13.88 -19.07
N GLY A 159 2.90 -12.95 -19.84
CA GLY A 159 2.15 -11.90 -20.53
C GLY A 159 2.37 -10.52 -19.90
N GLU A 160 1.51 -9.57 -20.21
CA GLU A 160 1.62 -8.20 -19.78
C GLU A 160 0.34 -7.72 -19.09
N GLY A 161 0.48 -6.74 -18.22
CA GLY A 161 -0.65 -6.12 -17.53
C GLY A 161 -1.45 -7.16 -16.75
N TRP A 162 -2.77 -7.02 -16.74
CA TRP A 162 -3.65 -7.91 -15.97
C TRP A 162 -3.69 -9.35 -16.48
N THR A 163 -3.29 -9.63 -17.72
CA THR A 163 -3.25 -10.99 -18.25
C THR A 163 -2.13 -11.83 -17.63
N ALA A 164 -1.08 -11.20 -17.12
CA ALA A 164 0.01 -11.85 -16.41
C ALA A 164 -0.29 -12.11 -14.92
N VAL A 165 -1.47 -11.68 -14.41
CA VAL A 165 -1.80 -11.75 -12.99
C VAL A 165 -2.72 -12.93 -12.69
N PRO A 166 -2.19 -14.08 -12.25
CA PRO A 166 -3.00 -15.23 -11.91
C PRO A 166 -3.72 -15.02 -10.55
N PRO A 167 -4.79 -15.79 -10.28
CA PRO A 167 -5.53 -15.73 -9.02
C PRO A 167 -4.65 -15.80 -7.77
N ALA A 168 -3.61 -16.64 -7.78
CA ALA A 168 -2.70 -16.80 -6.64
C ALA A 168 -1.98 -15.49 -6.27
N THR A 169 -1.62 -14.65 -7.25
CA THR A 169 -1.01 -13.34 -6.99
C THR A 169 -1.99 -12.42 -6.24
N MET A 170 -3.26 -12.39 -6.66
CA MET A 170 -4.30 -11.58 -6.03
C MET A 170 -4.65 -12.09 -4.63
N GLN A 171 -4.64 -13.41 -4.42
CA GLN A 171 -4.82 -14.02 -3.10
C GLN A 171 -3.67 -13.67 -2.14
N ALA A 172 -2.42 -13.70 -2.61
CA ALA A 172 -1.27 -13.30 -1.81
C ALA A 172 -1.34 -11.82 -1.37
N ILE A 173 -1.81 -10.93 -2.26
CA ILE A 173 -2.07 -9.53 -1.93
C ILE A 173 -3.15 -9.42 -0.84
N ALA A 174 -4.23 -10.20 -0.95
CA ALA A 174 -5.30 -10.22 0.05
C ALA A 174 -4.80 -10.65 1.43
N ASP A 175 -3.99 -11.71 1.49
CA ASP A 175 -3.41 -12.19 2.74
C ASP A 175 -2.53 -11.12 3.39
N SER A 176 -1.60 -10.56 2.64
CA SER A 176 -0.72 -9.48 3.12
C SER A 176 -1.51 -8.25 3.59
N THR A 177 -2.55 -7.87 2.85
CA THR A 177 -3.40 -6.71 3.19
C THR A 177 -4.11 -6.90 4.52
N ILE A 178 -4.77 -8.04 4.71
CA ILE A 178 -5.49 -8.31 5.98
C ILE A 178 -4.53 -8.47 7.14
N ASP A 179 -3.36 -9.05 6.93
CA ASP A 179 -2.35 -9.19 7.97
C ASP A 179 -1.82 -7.83 8.44
N GLN A 180 -1.56 -6.91 7.50
CA GLN A 180 -1.16 -5.53 7.83
C GLN A 180 -2.29 -4.76 8.51
N LEU A 181 -3.53 -4.91 8.02
CA LEU A 181 -4.71 -4.31 8.64
C LEU A 181 -4.89 -4.78 10.10
N ALA A 182 -4.79 -6.10 10.32
CA ALA A 182 -4.91 -6.67 11.66
C ALA A 182 -3.81 -6.17 12.61
N SER A 183 -2.59 -6.05 12.13
CA SER A 183 -1.46 -5.50 12.90
C SER A 183 -1.70 -4.04 13.27
N TRP A 184 -2.18 -3.23 12.32
CA TRP A 184 -2.53 -1.84 12.58
C TRP A 184 -3.68 -1.70 13.58
N LEU A 185 -4.76 -2.47 13.43
CA LEU A 185 -5.90 -2.48 14.36
C LEU A 185 -5.47 -2.84 15.78
N ALA A 186 -4.54 -3.78 15.93
CA ALA A 186 -4.01 -4.16 17.24
C ALA A 186 -3.19 -3.02 17.89
N SER A 187 -2.45 -2.24 17.10
CA SER A 187 -1.62 -1.14 17.59
C SER A 187 -2.40 0.15 17.87
N SER A 188 -3.53 0.38 17.19
CA SER A 188 -4.33 1.61 17.31
C SER A 188 -5.24 1.63 18.55
N THR A 189 -5.26 0.56 19.32
CA THR A 189 -6.17 0.38 20.47
C THR A 189 -5.43 0.52 21.83
N GLY A 190 -4.17 0.99 21.80
CA GLY A 190 -3.35 1.26 22.98
C GLY A 190 -3.58 2.65 23.57
#